data_b57c7fb33ad7243b89946f2b2a8d342e
#
_entry.id   b57c7fb33ad7243b89946f2b2a8d342e
#
_cell.length_a   1.000
_cell.length_b   1.000
_cell.length_c   1.000
_cell.angle_alpha   90.00
_cell.angle_beta   90.00
_cell.angle_gamma   90.00
#
_symmetry.space_group_name_H-M   'P 1'
#
loop_
_entity.id
_entity.type
_entity.pdbx_description
1 polymer ?
#
loop_
_entity_poly.entity_id
_entity_poly.type
_entity_poly.pdbx_seq_one_letter_code
_entity_poly.pdbx_strand_id
1 'polypeptide(L)'
;MKRKALRAAFPYTVSIWVEFLFLGLSYGLLMRSMGLPIFYILAMSIFIFAGSMEFVTVNLLMGAFQPLNAFIMTLMVNARHLFYGLAMLGKYRDMGWKKGYLIFGMCDETFALNSAITPPEGVDRGWFYFFITLLDPIYWVSSAALGYLVGSALPIDTTGVDFILTALITVLFLGQLEGREKQRSGWMGLGIALVCLLVLGSKNFILPALALIVLWVYLDGKREPKEQEGLV
;
A
#
# COMPACT_ATOMS: atom_id res chain seq x y z
N MET A 1 -2.17 1.68 -30.58
CA MET A 1 -2.91 1.28 -29.38
C MET A 1 -2.15 1.60 -28.11
N LYS A 2 -0.95 1.04 -27.83
CA LYS A 2 -0.19 1.23 -26.58
C LYS A 2 0.09 2.71 -26.25
N ARG A 3 0.60 3.51 -27.20
CA ARG A 3 0.93 4.94 -26.98
C ARG A 3 -0.29 5.79 -26.62
N LYS A 4 -1.48 5.45 -27.18
CA LYS A 4 -2.73 6.12 -26.82
C LYS A 4 -3.14 5.79 -25.38
N ALA A 5 -3.00 4.52 -24.97
CA ALA A 5 -3.31 4.07 -23.62
C ALA A 5 -2.37 4.70 -22.58
N LEU A 6 -1.05 4.76 -22.83
CA LEU A 6 -0.09 5.43 -21.96
C LEU A 6 -0.42 6.92 -21.77
N ARG A 7 -0.70 7.64 -22.88
CA ARG A 7 -1.06 9.06 -22.81
C ARG A 7 -2.37 9.30 -22.05
N ALA A 8 -3.31 8.36 -22.15
CA ALA A 8 -4.57 8.44 -21.42
C ALA A 8 -4.40 8.10 -19.94
N ALA A 9 -3.51 7.14 -19.58
CA ALA A 9 -3.26 6.73 -18.22
C ALA A 9 -2.46 7.77 -17.40
N PHE A 10 -1.47 8.40 -18.03
CA PHE A 10 -0.50 9.28 -17.35
C PHE A 10 -1.13 10.38 -16.50
N PRO A 11 -2.15 11.14 -16.93
CA PRO A 11 -2.75 12.20 -16.10
C PRO A 11 -3.34 11.70 -14.78
N TYR A 12 -3.85 10.47 -14.75
CA TYR A 12 -4.42 9.87 -13.56
C TYR A 12 -3.36 9.44 -12.54
N THR A 13 -2.12 9.19 -12.98
CA THR A 13 -1.03 8.76 -12.12
C THR A 13 -0.21 9.91 -11.53
N VAL A 14 -0.48 11.15 -11.92
CA VAL A 14 0.28 12.32 -11.43
C VAL A 14 0.12 12.51 -9.91
N SER A 15 -1.08 12.29 -9.37
CA SER A 15 -1.31 12.35 -7.91
C SER A 15 -0.48 11.30 -7.17
N ILE A 16 -0.41 10.07 -7.69
CA ILE A 16 0.42 8.99 -7.13
C ILE A 16 1.90 9.36 -7.21
N TRP A 17 2.33 9.93 -8.32
CA TRP A 17 3.72 10.37 -8.46
C TRP A 17 4.11 11.37 -7.38
N VAL A 18 3.25 12.36 -7.09
CA VAL A 18 3.50 13.36 -6.03
C VAL A 18 3.54 12.69 -4.67
N GLU A 19 2.59 11.80 -4.36
CA GLU A 19 2.55 11.04 -3.12
C GLU A 19 3.82 10.20 -2.93
N PHE A 20 4.17 9.40 -3.94
CA PHE A 20 5.35 8.55 -3.91
C PHE A 20 6.67 9.31 -3.89
N LEU A 21 6.69 10.55 -4.41
CA LEU A 21 7.86 11.40 -4.27
C LEU A 21 8.18 11.66 -2.80
N PHE A 22 7.20 12.04 -2.00
CA PHE A 22 7.41 12.30 -0.57
C PHE A 22 7.67 11.02 0.23
N LEU A 23 6.87 9.98 0.00
CA LEU A 23 7.01 8.71 0.73
C LEU A 23 8.30 7.98 0.36
N GLY A 24 8.61 7.90 -0.93
CA GLY A 24 9.84 7.27 -1.41
C GLY A 24 11.09 8.02 -0.97
N LEU A 25 11.09 9.38 -1.01
CA LEU A 25 12.17 10.18 -0.44
C LEU A 25 12.38 9.83 1.04
N SER A 26 11.31 9.78 1.83
CA SER A 26 11.37 9.43 3.26
C SER A 26 11.93 8.04 3.48
N TYR A 27 11.50 7.05 2.67
CA TYR A 27 12.00 5.68 2.72
C TYR A 27 13.49 5.60 2.37
N GLY A 28 13.91 6.27 1.29
CA GLY A 28 15.33 6.33 0.90
C GLY A 28 16.22 6.97 1.96
N LEU A 29 15.78 8.07 2.59
CA LEU A 29 16.45 8.70 3.70
C LEU A 29 16.57 7.77 4.91
N LEU A 30 15.49 7.07 5.27
CA LEU A 30 15.50 6.08 6.35
C LEU A 30 16.52 4.97 6.08
N MET A 31 16.50 4.37 4.90
CA MET A 31 17.44 3.32 4.52
C MET A 31 18.90 3.79 4.60
N ARG A 32 19.15 5.02 4.16
CA ARG A 32 20.49 5.63 4.25
C ARG A 32 20.91 5.87 5.70
N SER A 33 20.02 6.38 6.55
CA SER A 33 20.31 6.64 7.96
C SER A 33 20.63 5.37 8.75
N MET A 34 20.00 4.26 8.37
CA MET A 34 20.27 2.94 8.94
C MET A 34 21.54 2.26 8.39
N GLY A 35 22.30 2.94 7.51
CA GLY A 35 23.53 2.41 6.93
C GLY A 35 23.35 1.29 5.91
N LEU A 36 22.13 1.05 5.45
CA LEU A 36 21.84 0.01 4.46
C LEU A 36 22.25 0.47 3.06
N PRO A 37 22.95 -0.35 2.26
CA PRO A 37 23.37 0.03 0.92
C PRO A 37 22.18 0.13 -0.04
N ILE A 38 22.32 0.98 -1.08
CA ILE A 38 21.30 1.25 -2.10
C ILE A 38 20.75 -0.01 -2.78
N PHE A 39 21.55 -1.07 -2.85
CA PHE A 39 21.12 -2.35 -3.40
C PHE A 39 19.87 -2.91 -2.69
N TYR A 40 19.80 -2.79 -1.36
CA TYR A 40 18.62 -3.25 -0.60
C TYR A 40 17.37 -2.46 -0.97
N ILE A 41 17.48 -1.13 -1.15
CA ILE A 41 16.37 -0.30 -1.59
C ILE A 41 15.84 -0.79 -2.93
N LEU A 42 16.73 -0.88 -3.92
CA LEU A 42 16.35 -1.30 -5.28
C LEU A 42 15.75 -2.71 -5.28
N ALA A 43 16.36 -3.64 -4.55
CA ALA A 43 15.86 -5.01 -4.46
C ALA A 43 14.47 -5.06 -3.79
N MET A 44 14.29 -4.36 -2.66
CA MET A 44 13.01 -4.36 -1.95
C MET A 44 11.92 -3.68 -2.76
N SER A 45 12.18 -2.50 -3.32
CA SER A 45 11.19 -1.74 -4.09
C SER A 45 10.82 -2.42 -5.42
N ILE A 46 11.69 -3.26 -6.00
CA ILE A 46 11.40 -4.00 -7.24
C ILE A 46 10.69 -5.33 -6.93
N PHE A 47 11.17 -6.09 -5.93
CA PHE A 47 10.71 -7.46 -5.70
C PHE A 47 9.61 -7.58 -4.65
N ILE A 48 9.57 -6.69 -3.65
CA ILE A 48 8.52 -6.66 -2.61
C ILE A 48 7.38 -5.76 -3.07
N PHE A 49 7.70 -4.55 -3.52
CA PHE A 49 6.74 -3.53 -3.97
C PHE A 49 5.53 -3.40 -3.04
N ALA A 50 5.78 -3.22 -1.76
CA ALA A 50 4.77 -3.04 -0.73
C ALA A 50 5.27 -1.98 0.26
N GLY A 51 5.12 -0.69 -0.07
CA GLY A 51 5.74 0.44 0.62
C GLY A 51 5.69 0.35 2.15
N SER A 52 4.51 0.11 2.75
CA SER A 52 4.37 -0.04 4.20
C SER A 52 5.17 -1.22 4.75
N MET A 53 5.24 -2.35 4.01
CA MET A 53 6.05 -3.51 4.42
C MET A 53 7.54 -3.25 4.24
N GLU A 54 7.94 -2.45 3.24
CA GLU A 54 9.34 -2.06 3.05
C GLU A 54 9.86 -1.27 4.26
N PHE A 55 9.09 -0.32 4.79
CA PHE A 55 9.43 0.40 6.02
C PHE A 55 9.56 -0.55 7.22
N VAL A 56 8.64 -1.50 7.37
CA VAL A 56 8.72 -2.52 8.45
C VAL A 56 9.95 -3.41 8.26
N THR A 57 10.28 -3.77 7.03
CA THR A 57 11.42 -4.63 6.71
C THR A 57 12.75 -4.00 7.09
N VAL A 58 12.88 -2.67 7.09
CA VAL A 58 14.09 -1.98 7.59
C VAL A 58 14.40 -2.43 9.03
N ASN A 59 13.40 -2.40 9.90
CA ASN A 59 13.56 -2.82 11.30
C ASN A 59 13.85 -4.33 11.42
N LEU A 60 13.24 -5.15 10.55
CA LEU A 60 13.53 -6.58 10.52
C LEU A 60 14.96 -6.89 10.08
N LEU A 61 15.53 -6.12 9.17
CA LEU A 61 16.91 -6.26 8.71
C LEU A 61 17.93 -5.81 9.76
N MET A 62 17.58 -4.81 10.58
CA MET A 62 18.44 -4.33 11.66
C MET A 62 18.38 -5.20 12.92
N GLY A 63 17.34 -6.00 13.05
CA GLY A 63 17.13 -6.89 14.21
C GLY A 63 17.71 -8.30 14.04
N ALA A 64 17.49 -9.15 15.05
CA ALA A 64 17.82 -10.58 14.94
C ALA A 64 16.92 -11.25 13.87
N PHE A 65 17.48 -12.10 13.05
CA PHE A 65 16.74 -12.82 12.01
C PHE A 65 15.69 -13.76 12.62
N GLN A 66 14.43 -13.41 12.44
CA GLN A 66 13.27 -14.17 12.94
C GLN A 66 12.27 -14.40 11.78
N PRO A 67 12.46 -15.46 10.98
CA PRO A 67 11.68 -15.66 9.74
C PRO A 67 10.18 -15.84 10.00
N LEU A 68 9.81 -16.50 11.09
CA LEU A 68 8.39 -16.68 11.45
C LEU A 68 7.73 -15.34 11.79
N ASN A 69 8.41 -14.49 12.56
CA ASN A 69 7.92 -13.16 12.91
C ASN A 69 7.79 -12.28 11.64
N ALA A 70 8.79 -12.31 10.77
CA ALA A 70 8.76 -11.60 9.49
C ALA A 70 7.58 -12.07 8.62
N PHE A 71 7.33 -13.37 8.54
CA PHE A 71 6.21 -13.94 7.80
C PHE A 71 4.85 -13.48 8.35
N ILE A 72 4.66 -13.56 9.67
CA ILE A 72 3.42 -13.12 10.33
C ILE A 72 3.20 -11.62 10.10
N MET A 73 4.24 -10.80 10.30
CA MET A 73 4.16 -9.35 10.05
C MET A 73 3.80 -9.04 8.59
N THR A 74 4.42 -9.74 7.65
CA THR A 74 4.12 -9.58 6.22
C THR A 74 2.67 -9.93 5.90
N LEU A 75 2.15 -11.04 6.42
CA LEU A 75 0.75 -11.41 6.23
C LEU A 75 -0.19 -10.36 6.82
N MET A 76 0.12 -9.83 7.99
CA MET A 76 -0.72 -8.84 8.66
C MET A 76 -0.77 -7.51 7.91
N VAL A 77 0.40 -7.00 7.53
CA VAL A 77 0.50 -5.71 6.82
C VAL A 77 -0.10 -5.80 5.42
N ASN A 78 0.14 -6.92 4.72
CA ASN A 78 -0.26 -7.10 3.33
C ASN A 78 -1.58 -7.87 3.14
N ALA A 79 -2.30 -8.25 4.22
CA ALA A 79 -3.58 -8.96 4.11
C ALA A 79 -4.60 -8.25 3.21
N ARG A 80 -4.59 -6.93 3.18
CA ARG A 80 -5.46 -6.10 2.33
C ARG A 80 -5.27 -6.35 0.82
N HIS A 81 -4.05 -6.68 0.37
CA HIS A 81 -3.77 -6.96 -1.05
C HIS A 81 -4.51 -8.22 -1.57
N LEU A 82 -4.78 -9.20 -0.69
CA LEU A 82 -5.63 -10.35 -1.04
C LEU A 82 -7.04 -9.89 -1.43
N PHE A 83 -7.62 -8.98 -0.67
CA PHE A 83 -8.96 -8.45 -0.93
C PHE A 83 -8.98 -7.59 -2.19
N TYR A 84 -7.94 -6.79 -2.43
CA TYR A 84 -7.81 -6.02 -3.68
C TYR A 84 -7.77 -6.95 -4.90
N GLY A 85 -6.93 -7.98 -4.84
CA GLY A 85 -6.85 -8.99 -5.89
C GLY A 85 -8.19 -9.64 -6.19
N LEU A 86 -8.92 -10.07 -5.15
CA LEU A 86 -10.25 -10.68 -5.29
C LEU A 86 -11.27 -9.70 -5.89
N ALA A 87 -11.32 -8.47 -5.42
CA ALA A 87 -12.24 -7.44 -5.91
C ALA A 87 -12.02 -7.12 -7.41
N MET A 88 -10.76 -7.16 -7.86
CA MET A 88 -10.40 -6.82 -9.24
C MET A 88 -10.43 -7.99 -10.23
N LEU A 89 -10.68 -9.23 -9.78
CA LEU A 89 -10.71 -10.41 -10.66
C LEU A 89 -11.68 -10.27 -11.81
N GLY A 90 -12.89 -9.75 -11.55
CA GLY A 90 -13.91 -9.48 -12.56
C GLY A 90 -13.50 -8.39 -13.54
N LYS A 91 -12.94 -7.29 -13.01
CA LYS A 91 -12.51 -6.13 -13.82
C LYS A 91 -11.32 -6.46 -14.73
N TYR A 92 -10.44 -7.38 -14.33
CA TYR A 92 -9.28 -7.83 -15.10
C TYR A 92 -9.54 -9.10 -15.92
N ARG A 93 -10.80 -9.52 -16.04
CA ARG A 93 -11.18 -10.62 -16.91
C ARG A 93 -10.79 -10.31 -18.36
N ASP A 94 -10.32 -11.31 -19.07
CA ASP A 94 -9.96 -11.25 -20.50
C ASP A 94 -8.75 -10.34 -20.85
N MET A 95 -7.91 -9.96 -19.86
CA MET A 95 -6.70 -9.15 -20.09
C MET A 95 -5.44 -9.97 -20.41
N GLY A 96 -5.59 -11.28 -20.60
CA GLY A 96 -4.50 -12.19 -20.95
C GLY A 96 -3.35 -12.13 -19.92
N TRP A 97 -2.10 -12.18 -20.38
CA TRP A 97 -0.90 -12.15 -19.52
C TRP A 97 -0.81 -10.88 -18.64
N LYS A 98 -1.41 -9.75 -19.07
CA LYS A 98 -1.42 -8.51 -18.30
C LYS A 98 -2.11 -8.69 -16.94
N LYS A 99 -3.10 -9.60 -16.84
CA LYS A 99 -3.80 -9.88 -15.58
C LYS A 99 -2.84 -10.27 -14.46
N GLY A 100 -1.85 -11.14 -14.74
CA GLY A 100 -0.87 -11.55 -13.75
C GLY A 100 -0.06 -10.37 -13.23
N TYR A 101 0.40 -9.50 -14.13
CA TYR A 101 1.13 -8.28 -13.76
C TYR A 101 0.26 -7.28 -12.99
N LEU A 102 -1.00 -7.07 -13.41
CA LEU A 102 -1.95 -6.18 -12.75
C LEU A 102 -2.26 -6.61 -11.31
N ILE A 103 -2.31 -7.92 -11.06
CA ILE A 103 -2.50 -8.46 -9.70
C ILE A 103 -1.23 -8.32 -8.87
N PHE A 104 -0.06 -8.60 -9.44
CA PHE A 104 1.23 -8.47 -8.75
C PHE A 104 1.53 -7.02 -8.36
N GLY A 105 1.37 -6.08 -9.30
CA GLY A 105 1.68 -4.66 -9.08
C GLY A 105 0.55 -3.88 -8.40
N MET A 106 -0.38 -4.56 -7.72
CA MET A 106 -1.50 -3.90 -7.06
C MET A 106 -1.10 -3.42 -5.68
N CYS A 107 -1.07 -2.11 -5.50
CA CYS A 107 -0.97 -1.42 -4.21
C CYS A 107 -2.26 -0.67 -3.90
N ASP A 108 -2.29 0.10 -2.82
CA ASP A 108 -3.47 0.88 -2.41
C ASP A 108 -3.87 1.88 -3.51
N GLU A 109 -2.90 2.56 -4.08
CA GLU A 109 -3.06 3.60 -5.09
C GLU A 109 -3.53 3.03 -6.43
N THR A 110 -2.89 1.96 -6.91
CA THR A 110 -3.35 1.27 -8.13
C THR A 110 -4.73 0.68 -7.97
N PHE A 111 -5.06 0.13 -6.80
CA PHE A 111 -6.40 -0.37 -6.51
C PHE A 111 -7.42 0.78 -6.54
N ALA A 112 -7.13 1.88 -5.86
CA ALA A 112 -8.02 3.05 -5.84
C ALA A 112 -8.30 3.57 -7.25
N LEU A 113 -7.27 3.81 -8.06
CA LEU A 113 -7.44 4.26 -9.44
C LEU A 113 -8.13 3.23 -10.32
N ASN A 114 -7.62 2.00 -10.34
CA ASN A 114 -8.11 0.98 -11.26
C ASN A 114 -9.53 0.52 -10.90
N SER A 115 -9.97 0.63 -9.65
CA SER A 115 -11.36 0.35 -9.26
C SER A 115 -12.32 1.44 -9.69
N ALA A 116 -11.93 2.70 -9.53
CA ALA A 116 -12.78 3.87 -9.76
C ALA A 116 -12.85 4.29 -11.24
N ILE A 117 -11.74 4.17 -12.00
CA ILE A 117 -11.64 4.75 -13.34
C ILE A 117 -12.04 3.74 -14.42
N THR A 118 -12.81 4.23 -15.38
CA THR A 118 -13.09 3.53 -16.63
C THR A 118 -12.25 4.17 -17.75
N PRO A 119 -11.57 3.36 -18.58
CA PRO A 119 -10.78 3.89 -19.70
C PRO A 119 -11.62 4.74 -20.63
N PRO A 120 -11.08 5.86 -21.18
CA PRO A 120 -11.78 6.69 -22.16
C PRO A 120 -12.13 5.89 -23.44
N GLU A 121 -13.14 6.35 -24.17
CA GLU A 121 -13.56 5.72 -25.42
C GLU A 121 -12.41 5.57 -26.43
N GLY A 122 -12.36 4.43 -27.07
CA GLY A 122 -11.33 4.09 -28.05
C GLY A 122 -9.91 3.88 -27.47
N VAL A 123 -9.77 3.73 -26.15
CA VAL A 123 -8.54 3.33 -25.47
C VAL A 123 -8.63 1.85 -25.10
N ASP A 124 -7.60 1.07 -25.41
CA ASP A 124 -7.52 -0.34 -25.00
C ASP A 124 -7.47 -0.45 -23.48
N ARG A 125 -8.46 -1.11 -22.91
CA ARG A 125 -8.66 -1.26 -21.47
C ARG A 125 -7.49 -1.97 -20.78
N GLY A 126 -6.97 -3.02 -21.40
CA GLY A 126 -5.88 -3.82 -20.82
C GLY A 126 -4.57 -3.04 -20.79
N TRP A 127 -4.26 -2.25 -21.83
CA TRP A 127 -3.09 -1.39 -21.84
C TRP A 127 -3.24 -0.16 -20.95
N PHE A 128 -4.44 0.37 -20.79
CA PHE A 128 -4.69 1.50 -19.90
C PHE A 128 -4.37 1.14 -18.44
N TYR A 129 -4.96 0.08 -17.91
CA TYR A 129 -4.67 -0.37 -16.55
C TYR A 129 -3.22 -0.87 -16.39
N PHE A 130 -2.66 -1.51 -17.43
CA PHE A 130 -1.28 -1.92 -17.42
C PHE A 130 -0.32 -0.74 -17.23
N PHE A 131 -0.55 0.39 -17.89
CA PHE A 131 0.30 1.56 -17.75
C PHE A 131 0.11 2.28 -16.42
N ILE A 132 -1.09 2.34 -15.86
CA ILE A 132 -1.27 2.83 -14.49
C ILE A 132 -0.40 2.00 -13.54
N THR A 133 -0.58 0.68 -13.55
CA THR A 133 0.18 -0.24 -12.67
C THR A 133 1.69 -0.26 -12.96
N LEU A 134 2.13 0.02 -14.18
CA LEU A 134 3.55 0.07 -14.53
C LEU A 134 4.23 1.36 -14.05
N LEU A 135 3.54 2.48 -14.06
CA LEU A 135 4.09 3.77 -13.65
C LEU A 135 4.33 3.82 -12.14
N ASP A 136 3.48 3.19 -11.35
CA ASP A 136 3.59 3.18 -9.89
C ASP A 136 4.94 2.68 -9.36
N PRO A 137 5.42 1.47 -9.69
CA PRO A 137 6.73 1.01 -9.24
C PRO A 137 7.87 1.88 -9.77
N ILE A 138 7.73 2.46 -10.96
CA ILE A 138 8.73 3.41 -11.49
C ILE A 138 8.82 4.63 -10.59
N TYR A 139 7.67 5.18 -10.18
CA TYR A 139 7.62 6.34 -9.28
C TYR A 139 8.20 6.00 -7.91
N TRP A 140 7.81 4.85 -7.35
CA TRP A 140 8.30 4.39 -6.06
C TRP A 140 9.82 4.19 -6.06
N VAL A 141 10.34 3.36 -6.95
CA VAL A 141 11.77 3.04 -7.04
C VAL A 141 12.62 4.29 -7.28
N SER A 142 12.17 5.17 -8.20
CA SER A 142 12.91 6.40 -8.51
C SER A 142 12.94 7.37 -7.32
N SER A 143 11.82 7.51 -6.60
CA SER A 143 11.74 8.39 -5.43
C SER A 143 12.54 7.84 -4.25
N ALA A 144 12.51 6.52 -4.01
CA ALA A 144 13.32 5.87 -2.98
C ALA A 144 14.82 5.99 -3.27
N ALA A 145 15.23 5.75 -4.51
CA ALA A 145 16.62 5.93 -4.93
C ALA A 145 17.06 7.39 -4.79
N LEU A 146 16.22 8.35 -5.18
CA LEU A 146 16.49 9.79 -5.01
C LEU A 146 16.66 10.15 -3.53
N GLY A 147 15.77 9.66 -2.66
CA GLY A 147 15.87 9.87 -1.20
C GLY A 147 17.18 9.35 -0.62
N TYR A 148 17.61 8.18 -1.03
CA TYR A 148 18.90 7.64 -0.62
C TYR A 148 20.09 8.51 -1.08
N LEU A 149 20.08 8.97 -2.33
CA LEU A 149 21.13 9.82 -2.87
C LEU A 149 21.18 11.19 -2.17
N VAL A 150 20.04 11.80 -1.93
CA VAL A 150 19.92 13.05 -1.17
C VAL A 150 20.46 12.86 0.24
N GLY A 151 20.09 11.77 0.92
CA GLY A 151 20.61 11.44 2.25
C GLY A 151 22.12 11.12 2.28
N SER A 152 22.71 10.74 1.12
CA SER A 152 24.16 10.55 1.00
C SER A 152 24.93 11.88 0.81
N ALA A 153 24.28 12.84 0.15
CA ALA A 153 24.91 14.11 -0.22
C ALA A 153 24.82 15.17 0.90
N LEU A 154 23.82 15.06 1.77
CA LEU A 154 23.59 16.02 2.85
C LEU A 154 23.92 15.37 4.20
N PRO A 155 24.60 16.10 5.12
CA PRO A 155 24.73 15.67 6.51
C PRO A 155 23.38 15.85 7.21
N ILE A 156 22.49 14.85 7.03
CA ILE A 156 21.15 14.89 7.61
C ILE A 156 21.24 14.38 9.04
N ASP A 157 20.77 15.20 9.99
CA ASP A 157 20.51 14.73 11.35
C ASP A 157 19.39 13.68 11.27
N THR A 158 19.72 12.46 11.68
CA THR A 158 18.79 11.33 11.70
C THR A 158 17.87 11.33 12.91
N THR A 159 17.95 12.34 13.76
CA THR A 159 17.06 12.52 14.92
C THR A 159 15.61 12.62 14.43
N GLY A 160 14.79 11.69 14.87
CA GLY A 160 13.38 11.64 14.47
C GLY A 160 13.07 10.83 13.20
N VAL A 161 14.05 10.21 12.55
CA VAL A 161 13.82 9.31 11.41
C VAL A 161 12.90 8.14 11.82
N ASP A 162 13.00 7.67 13.07
CA ASP A 162 12.11 6.65 13.63
C ASP A 162 10.63 7.10 13.66
N PHE A 163 10.39 8.40 13.68
CA PHE A 163 9.03 8.96 13.64
C PHE A 163 8.42 8.95 12.23
N ILE A 164 9.22 8.85 11.18
CA ILE A 164 8.73 8.84 9.80
C ILE A 164 7.72 7.72 9.58
N LEU A 165 8.02 6.52 10.06
CA LEU A 165 7.11 5.37 9.92
C LEU A 165 5.78 5.62 10.68
N THR A 166 5.84 6.15 11.88
CA THR A 166 4.64 6.48 12.66
C THR A 166 3.81 7.57 11.99
N ALA A 167 4.46 8.62 11.48
CA ALA A 167 3.80 9.70 10.74
C ALA A 167 3.16 9.17 9.46
N LEU A 168 3.87 8.34 8.70
CA LEU A 168 3.35 7.71 7.47
C LEU A 168 2.09 6.89 7.75
N ILE A 169 2.14 5.97 8.71
CA ILE A 169 0.99 5.13 9.05
C ILE A 169 -0.19 5.98 9.52
N THR A 170 0.09 7.05 10.29
CA THR A 170 -0.94 7.97 10.75
C THR A 170 -1.61 8.71 9.59
N VAL A 171 -0.83 9.24 8.64
CA VAL A 171 -1.35 9.93 7.45
C VAL A 171 -2.17 8.99 6.58
N LEU A 172 -1.68 7.77 6.33
CA LEU A 172 -2.41 6.74 5.58
C LEU A 172 -3.72 6.38 6.27
N PHE A 173 -3.72 6.22 7.59
CA PHE A 173 -4.93 5.95 8.36
C PHE A 173 -5.93 7.10 8.24
N LEU A 174 -5.50 8.35 8.41
CA LEU A 174 -6.37 9.52 8.29
C LEU A 174 -6.93 9.66 6.87
N GLY A 175 -6.12 9.41 5.83
CA GLY A 175 -6.57 9.41 4.43
C GLY A 175 -7.63 8.34 4.12
N GLN A 176 -7.61 7.22 4.84
CA GLN A 176 -8.63 6.18 4.69
C GLN A 176 -9.95 6.50 5.41
N LEU A 177 -9.98 7.49 6.30
CA LEU A 177 -11.20 7.89 7.02
C LEU A 177 -12.15 8.79 6.22
N GLU A 178 -11.92 9.01 4.94
CA GLU A 178 -12.81 9.78 4.08
C GLU A 178 -14.14 9.04 3.87
N GLY A 179 -15.25 9.69 4.27
CA GLY A 179 -16.61 9.15 4.22
C GLY A 179 -17.10 8.55 5.54
N ARG A 180 -18.39 8.77 5.86
CA ARG A 180 -18.99 8.39 7.17
C ARG A 180 -18.91 6.89 7.48
N GLU A 181 -19.10 6.03 6.47
CA GLU A 181 -19.03 4.58 6.65
C GLU A 181 -17.60 4.12 6.96
N LYS A 182 -16.63 4.65 6.22
CA LYS A 182 -15.20 4.35 6.44
C LYS A 182 -14.72 4.86 7.80
N GLN A 183 -15.22 6.03 8.24
CA GLN A 183 -14.91 6.57 9.56
C GLN A 183 -15.40 5.63 10.67
N ARG A 184 -16.62 5.10 10.58
CA ARG A 184 -17.14 4.15 11.56
C ARG A 184 -16.25 2.91 11.66
N SER A 185 -15.93 2.31 10.54
CA SER A 185 -15.05 1.13 10.50
C SER A 185 -13.63 1.43 11.01
N GLY A 186 -13.07 2.57 10.64
CA GLY A 186 -11.75 3.01 11.12
C GLY A 186 -11.70 3.23 12.63
N TRP A 187 -12.67 3.95 13.20
CA TRP A 187 -12.73 4.18 14.64
C TRP A 187 -13.01 2.91 15.44
N MET A 188 -13.84 2.01 14.92
CA MET A 188 -14.06 0.70 15.53
C MET A 188 -12.81 -0.16 15.52
N GLY A 189 -12.10 -0.20 14.39
CA GLY A 189 -10.81 -0.90 14.28
C GLY A 189 -9.77 -0.35 15.27
N LEU A 190 -9.65 0.97 15.38
CA LEU A 190 -8.77 1.61 16.34
C LEU A 190 -9.16 1.26 17.78
N GLY A 191 -10.46 1.33 18.11
CA GLY A 191 -10.95 0.98 19.44
C GLY A 191 -10.66 -0.48 19.82
N ILE A 192 -10.92 -1.43 18.92
CA ILE A 192 -10.61 -2.86 19.13
C ILE A 192 -9.10 -3.05 19.33
N ALA A 193 -8.27 -2.41 18.50
CA ALA A 193 -6.82 -2.52 18.61
C ALA A 193 -6.32 -1.97 19.96
N LEU A 194 -6.87 -0.84 20.41
CA LEU A 194 -6.51 -0.20 21.67
C LEU A 194 -6.91 -1.06 22.88
N VAL A 195 -8.12 -1.63 22.86
CA VAL A 195 -8.56 -2.55 23.90
C VAL A 195 -7.68 -3.79 23.95
N CYS A 196 -7.39 -4.40 22.80
CA CYS A 196 -6.47 -5.56 22.73
C CYS A 196 -5.07 -5.21 23.24
N LEU A 197 -4.56 -4.03 22.92
CA LEU A 197 -3.26 -3.56 23.39
C LEU A 197 -3.23 -3.43 24.91
N LEU A 198 -4.25 -2.85 25.51
CA LEU A 198 -4.35 -2.67 26.98
C LEU A 198 -4.51 -3.99 27.72
N VAL A 199 -5.25 -4.95 27.16
CA VAL A 199 -5.55 -6.24 27.81
C VAL A 199 -4.43 -7.25 27.61
N LEU A 200 -3.86 -7.36 26.40
CA LEU A 200 -2.92 -8.41 26.01
C LEU A 200 -1.46 -7.92 25.98
N GLY A 201 -1.24 -6.62 26.12
CA GLY A 201 0.08 -6.00 26.06
C GLY A 201 0.64 -5.93 24.64
N SER A 202 1.73 -5.17 24.48
CA SER A 202 2.31 -4.83 23.17
C SER A 202 2.82 -6.01 22.35
N LYS A 203 3.13 -7.14 22.96
CA LYS A 203 3.69 -8.32 22.27
C LYS A 203 2.63 -9.20 21.59
N ASN A 204 1.41 -9.26 22.15
CA ASN A 204 0.42 -10.28 21.76
C ASN A 204 -0.92 -9.71 21.24
N PHE A 205 -1.09 -8.38 21.19
CA PHE A 205 -2.39 -7.76 20.86
C PHE A 205 -2.76 -7.84 19.38
N ILE A 206 -1.77 -7.87 18.49
CA ILE A 206 -1.96 -7.65 17.05
C ILE A 206 -2.85 -8.74 16.41
N LEU A 207 -2.53 -10.02 16.64
CA LEU A 207 -3.32 -11.13 16.06
C LEU A 207 -4.77 -11.17 16.57
N PRO A 208 -5.03 -11.09 17.91
CA PRO A 208 -6.39 -11.00 18.42
C PRO A 208 -7.14 -9.75 17.92
N ALA A 209 -6.48 -8.59 17.86
CA ALA A 209 -7.09 -7.38 17.33
C ALA A 209 -7.51 -7.56 15.87
N LEU A 210 -6.64 -8.10 15.02
CA LEU A 210 -6.96 -8.38 13.62
C LEU A 210 -8.14 -9.34 13.48
N ALA A 211 -8.15 -10.45 14.25
CA ALA A 211 -9.23 -11.42 14.22
C ALA A 211 -10.58 -10.78 14.63
N LEU A 212 -10.58 -9.95 15.66
CA LEU A 212 -11.79 -9.25 16.11
C LEU A 212 -12.26 -8.19 15.11
N ILE A 213 -11.34 -7.46 14.48
CA ILE A 213 -11.67 -6.48 13.43
C ILE A 213 -12.31 -7.19 12.24
N VAL A 214 -11.72 -8.29 11.76
CA VAL A 214 -12.28 -9.07 10.64
C VAL A 214 -13.66 -9.61 10.98
N LEU A 215 -13.81 -10.16 12.19
CA LEU A 215 -15.10 -10.67 12.66
C LEU A 215 -16.15 -9.55 12.72
N TRP A 216 -15.76 -8.40 13.24
CA TRP A 216 -16.67 -7.24 13.33
C TRP A 216 -17.09 -6.77 11.92
N VAL A 217 -16.16 -6.59 10.99
CA VAL A 217 -16.46 -6.18 9.60
C VAL A 217 -17.38 -7.20 8.92
N TYR A 218 -17.15 -8.50 9.13
CA TYR A 218 -18.00 -9.56 8.59
C TYR A 218 -19.43 -9.50 9.14
N LEU A 219 -19.59 -9.22 10.44
CA LEU A 219 -20.90 -9.12 11.09
C LEU A 219 -21.64 -7.82 10.71
N ASP A 220 -20.89 -6.72 10.58
CA ASP A 220 -21.45 -5.42 10.17
C ASP A 220 -21.92 -5.45 8.71
N GLY A 221 -21.12 -6.02 7.81
CA GLY A 221 -21.50 -6.20 6.40
C GLY A 221 -22.72 -7.11 6.18
N LYS A 222 -23.05 -7.96 7.14
CA LYS A 222 -24.32 -8.73 7.11
C LYS A 222 -25.54 -7.95 7.57
N ARG A 223 -25.34 -6.80 8.24
CA ARG A 223 -26.42 -5.96 8.77
C ARG A 223 -26.90 -4.91 7.77
N GLU A 224 -26.11 -4.58 6.76
CA GLU A 224 -26.55 -3.69 5.71
C GLU A 224 -27.42 -4.46 4.71
N PRO A 225 -28.70 -4.03 4.49
CA PRO A 225 -29.53 -4.59 3.44
C PRO A 225 -28.87 -4.33 2.09
N LYS A 226 -28.92 -5.30 1.19
CA LYS A 226 -28.52 -5.19 -0.24
C LYS A 226 -29.41 -4.17 -0.95
N GLU A 227 -29.18 -2.90 -0.76
CA GLU A 227 -29.95 -1.80 -1.34
C GLU A 227 -29.21 -1.15 -2.52
N GLN A 228 -28.49 -1.89 -3.34
CA GLN A 228 -27.97 -1.40 -4.62
C GLN A 228 -27.87 -2.50 -5.70
N GLU A 229 -28.90 -3.34 -5.83
CA GLU A 229 -29.14 -4.10 -7.06
C GLU A 229 -30.43 -3.59 -7.75
N GLY A 230 -30.49 -2.32 -8.10
CA GLY A 230 -31.68 -1.79 -8.74
C GLY A 230 -31.51 -0.39 -9.30
N LEU A 231 -30.46 -0.16 -10.12
CA LEU A 231 -30.47 0.92 -11.11
C LEU A 231 -29.56 0.50 -12.26
N VAL A 232 -30.18 -0.14 -13.22
CA VAL A 232 -29.68 -0.39 -14.57
C VAL A 232 -29.57 0.94 -15.32
#